data_0a1f7d63e49a5ff41546dca063587506
#
_entry.id   0a1f7d63e49a5ff41546dca063587506
#
_cell.length_a   1.000
_cell.length_b   1.000
_cell.length_c   1.000
_cell.angle_alpha   90.00
_cell.angle_beta   90.00
_cell.angle_gamma   90.00
#
_symmetry.space_group_name_H-M   'P 1'
#
loop_
_entity.id
_entity.type
_entity.pdbx_description
1 polymer ?
#
loop_
_entity_poly.entity_id
_entity_poly.type
_entity_poly.pdbx_seq_one_letter_code
_entity_poly.pdbx_strand_id
1 'polypeptide(L)'
;MKKFIMGLSVFGLLCSCNTSNQQTANGDFKYLVDEFADIKIMRYQIPEWENLTLQQKEYLYYLGEAAKCGRDILADQNFKYNLTVRKTNEAILNSYNGNRETEEFKNFVTYAKRVFFSNGIHHHYAEDKFFPEITEAYFAELVKNSDAKQLPLAENESVEEFLTFITPVIFDKDLYATRRSGEEDIIKNSATNFYKGDISKEEVEKFYDDMRVPNDATPISYGLNSQLVKENGKIYE
;
A
#
# COMPACT_ATOMS: atom_id res chain seq x y z
N MET A 1 -5.22 -53.63 -59.22
CA MET A 1 -4.28 -52.86 -58.39
C MET A 1 -5.10 -51.82 -57.61
N LYS A 2 -5.43 -52.11 -56.37
CA LYS A 2 -6.23 -51.22 -55.52
C LYS A 2 -5.30 -50.35 -54.69
N LYS A 3 -5.36 -49.01 -54.83
CA LYS A 3 -4.61 -48.08 -53.99
C LYS A 3 -5.43 -47.78 -52.75
N PHE A 4 -4.89 -48.13 -51.60
CA PHE A 4 -5.36 -47.75 -50.27
C PHE A 4 -4.87 -46.32 -49.99
N ILE A 5 -5.75 -45.40 -49.72
CA ILE A 5 -5.44 -44.06 -49.18
C ILE A 5 -5.71 -44.13 -47.66
N MET A 6 -4.64 -44.01 -46.91
CA MET A 6 -4.65 -44.00 -45.46
C MET A 6 -4.83 -42.54 -44.99
N GLY A 7 -6.04 -42.24 -44.49
CA GLY A 7 -6.34 -40.93 -43.93
C GLY A 7 -5.72 -40.81 -42.54
N LEU A 8 -4.83 -39.84 -42.36
CA LEU A 8 -4.19 -39.50 -41.10
C LEU A 8 -5.13 -38.50 -40.33
N SER A 9 -5.85 -39.02 -39.35
CA SER A 9 -6.62 -38.19 -38.43
C SER A 9 -5.70 -37.60 -37.41
N VAL A 10 -5.46 -36.29 -37.49
CA VAL A 10 -4.79 -35.51 -36.47
C VAL A 10 -5.79 -35.24 -35.34
N PHE A 11 -5.66 -35.96 -34.24
CA PHE A 11 -6.35 -35.68 -33.00
C PHE A 11 -5.69 -34.48 -32.31
N GLY A 12 -6.27 -33.29 -32.41
CA GLY A 12 -5.89 -32.11 -31.64
C GLY A 12 -6.17 -32.33 -30.16
N LEU A 13 -5.14 -32.58 -29.38
CA LEU A 13 -5.20 -32.50 -27.92
C LEU A 13 -5.37 -31.03 -27.53
N LEU A 14 -6.61 -30.64 -27.25
CA LEU A 14 -6.90 -29.44 -26.49
C LEU A 14 -6.39 -29.68 -25.06
N CYS A 15 -5.20 -29.19 -24.74
CA CYS A 15 -4.80 -29.00 -23.35
C CYS A 15 -5.70 -27.92 -22.76
N SER A 16 -6.78 -28.35 -22.14
CA SER A 16 -7.50 -27.56 -21.17
C SER A 16 -6.54 -27.35 -19.99
N CYS A 17 -6.03 -26.14 -19.84
CA CYS A 17 -5.40 -25.72 -18.60
C CYS A 17 -6.48 -25.71 -17.52
N ASN A 18 -6.70 -26.84 -16.90
CA ASN A 18 -7.39 -26.91 -15.64
C ASN A 18 -6.54 -26.12 -14.66
N THR A 19 -7.08 -25.02 -14.18
CA THR A 19 -6.63 -24.35 -12.98
C THR A 19 -6.54 -25.42 -11.89
N SER A 20 -5.32 -25.82 -11.55
CA SER A 20 -5.07 -26.85 -10.57
C SER A 20 -5.67 -26.42 -9.23
N ASN A 21 -6.76 -27.07 -8.85
CA ASN A 21 -7.14 -27.17 -7.44
C ASN A 21 -5.89 -27.70 -6.72
N GLN A 22 -5.20 -26.83 -6.00
CA GLN A 22 -4.19 -27.26 -5.04
C GLN A 22 -4.90 -28.14 -4.00
N GLN A 23 -4.73 -29.43 -4.12
CA GLN A 23 -5.17 -30.39 -3.11
C GLN A 23 -4.48 -30.01 -1.79
N THR A 24 -5.30 -29.70 -0.81
CA THR A 24 -4.89 -29.46 0.57
C THR A 24 -4.42 -30.77 1.18
N ALA A 25 -3.17 -30.79 1.65
CA ALA A 25 -2.57 -31.97 2.29
C ALA A 25 -3.22 -32.35 3.64
N ASN A 26 -4.12 -31.51 4.17
CA ASN A 26 -5.00 -31.79 5.32
C ASN A 26 -6.35 -31.14 5.03
N GLY A 27 -7.42 -31.94 4.88
CA GLY A 27 -8.74 -31.51 4.44
C GLY A 27 -9.20 -30.17 5.03
N ASP A 28 -9.87 -29.38 4.23
CA ASP A 28 -10.64 -28.17 4.54
C ASP A 28 -9.92 -26.87 4.90
N PHE A 29 -8.59 -26.82 5.06
CA PHE A 29 -7.93 -25.53 5.31
C PHE A 29 -7.79 -24.70 4.03
N LYS A 30 -8.51 -23.56 3.98
CA LYS A 30 -8.47 -22.64 2.83
C LYS A 30 -7.25 -21.72 2.95
N TYR A 31 -6.22 -21.95 2.15
CA TYR A 31 -5.01 -21.11 2.11
C TYR A 31 -5.26 -19.76 1.45
N LEU A 32 -5.93 -19.70 0.30
CA LEU A 32 -6.28 -18.45 -0.38
C LEU A 32 -7.47 -17.79 0.32
N VAL A 33 -7.27 -16.58 0.84
CA VAL A 33 -8.30 -15.79 1.55
C VAL A 33 -8.98 -14.80 0.63
N ASP A 34 -8.20 -14.09 -0.19
CA ASP A 34 -8.68 -13.07 -1.12
C ASP A 34 -7.72 -12.96 -2.32
N GLU A 35 -8.24 -12.49 -3.44
CA GLU A 35 -7.46 -12.20 -4.65
C GLU A 35 -8.03 -10.93 -5.30
N PHE A 36 -7.15 -9.96 -5.58
CA PHE A 36 -7.53 -8.71 -6.25
C PHE A 36 -6.35 -8.15 -7.01
N ALA A 37 -6.60 -7.60 -8.20
CA ALA A 37 -5.56 -7.15 -9.11
C ALA A 37 -4.50 -8.25 -9.32
N ASP A 38 -3.23 -7.96 -9.04
CA ASP A 38 -2.08 -8.88 -9.12
C ASP A 38 -1.69 -9.51 -7.77
N ILE A 39 -2.54 -9.36 -6.73
CA ILE A 39 -2.24 -9.73 -5.35
C ILE A 39 -3.10 -10.91 -4.91
N LYS A 40 -2.46 -11.92 -4.28
CA LYS A 40 -3.13 -13.03 -3.59
C LYS A 40 -2.84 -12.97 -2.10
N ILE A 41 -3.91 -12.90 -1.31
CA ILE A 41 -3.82 -12.92 0.15
C ILE A 41 -3.91 -14.37 0.62
N MET A 42 -2.84 -14.85 1.20
CA MET A 42 -2.74 -16.22 1.69
C MET A 42 -2.58 -16.25 3.20
N ARG A 43 -3.13 -17.27 3.81
CA ARG A 43 -2.91 -17.61 5.20
C ARG A 43 -2.23 -18.97 5.30
N TYR A 44 -1.54 -19.21 6.39
CA TYR A 44 -0.83 -20.45 6.64
C TYR A 44 -1.25 -21.05 7.97
N GLN A 45 -1.21 -22.38 8.06
CA GLN A 45 -1.27 -23.06 9.33
C GLN A 45 0.09 -22.97 10.02
N ILE A 46 0.07 -22.88 11.33
CA ILE A 46 1.29 -22.97 12.14
C ILE A 46 1.39 -24.44 12.60
N PRO A 47 2.38 -25.21 12.10
CA PRO A 47 2.58 -26.57 12.55
C PRO A 47 2.76 -26.60 14.07
N GLU A 48 2.22 -27.65 14.70
CA GLU A 48 2.35 -27.88 16.14
C GLU A 48 1.77 -26.78 17.05
N TRP A 49 0.88 -25.91 16.51
CA TRP A 49 0.20 -24.89 17.30
C TRP A 49 -0.46 -25.45 18.56
N GLU A 50 -1.00 -26.66 18.48
CA GLU A 50 -1.69 -27.32 19.60
C GLU A 50 -0.74 -27.72 20.73
N ASN A 51 0.56 -27.88 20.44
CA ASN A 51 1.58 -28.23 21.43
C ASN A 51 2.01 -27.01 22.27
N LEU A 52 1.63 -25.80 21.87
CA LEU A 52 1.92 -24.59 22.64
C LEU A 52 1.04 -24.50 23.89
N THR A 53 1.63 -24.07 24.99
CA THR A 53 0.90 -23.74 26.22
C THR A 53 -0.02 -22.53 26.00
N LEU A 54 -1.04 -22.37 26.83
CA LEU A 54 -1.91 -21.18 26.77
C LEU A 54 -1.09 -19.89 26.89
N GLN A 55 -0.13 -19.82 27.80
CA GLN A 55 0.73 -18.65 27.98
C GLN A 55 1.55 -18.31 26.72
N GLN A 56 2.07 -19.31 26.02
CA GLN A 56 2.76 -19.11 24.74
C GLN A 56 1.81 -18.59 23.65
N LYS A 57 0.58 -19.14 23.58
CA LYS A 57 -0.44 -18.67 22.62
C LYS A 57 -0.85 -17.21 22.91
N GLU A 58 -1.07 -16.87 24.16
CA GLU A 58 -1.36 -15.48 24.59
C GLU A 58 -0.20 -14.53 24.25
N TYR A 59 1.03 -14.93 24.51
CA TYR A 59 2.22 -14.13 24.17
C TYR A 59 2.31 -13.86 22.67
N LEU A 60 2.12 -14.88 21.83
CA LEU A 60 2.12 -14.73 20.37
C LEU A 60 0.98 -13.85 19.87
N TYR A 61 -0.20 -13.94 20.49
CA TYR A 61 -1.32 -13.06 20.20
C TYR A 61 -0.97 -11.59 20.46
N TYR A 62 -0.46 -11.28 21.64
CA TYR A 62 -0.07 -9.90 21.96
C TYR A 62 1.11 -9.37 21.15
N LEU A 63 2.07 -10.22 20.77
CA LEU A 63 3.10 -9.84 19.80
C LEU A 63 2.50 -9.48 18.44
N GLY A 64 1.52 -10.25 17.97
CA GLY A 64 0.80 -9.96 16.73
C GLY A 64 0.03 -8.63 16.80
N GLU A 65 -0.64 -8.34 17.93
CA GLU A 65 -1.31 -7.06 18.14
C GLU A 65 -0.33 -5.89 18.18
N ALA A 66 0.80 -6.04 18.87
CA ALA A 66 1.85 -5.03 18.92
C ALA A 66 2.44 -4.74 17.52
N ALA A 67 2.68 -5.78 16.72
CA ALA A 67 3.19 -5.62 15.35
C ALA A 67 2.25 -4.81 14.45
N LYS A 68 0.93 -4.92 14.65
CA LYS A 68 -0.07 -4.14 13.90
C LYS A 68 0.00 -2.63 14.20
N CYS A 69 0.45 -2.23 15.38
CA CYS A 69 0.59 -0.83 15.75
C CYS A 69 1.66 -0.09 14.93
N GLY A 70 2.63 -0.79 14.35
CA GLY A 70 3.66 -0.19 13.50
C GLY A 70 3.20 0.20 12.08
N ARG A 71 1.98 -0.12 11.68
CA ARG A 71 1.50 0.12 10.30
C ARG A 71 1.36 1.60 9.97
N ASP A 72 0.93 2.41 10.92
CA ASP A 72 0.71 3.84 10.71
C ASP A 72 2.03 4.57 10.45
N ILE A 73 3.09 4.18 11.18
CA ILE A 73 4.44 4.71 10.99
C ILE A 73 4.92 4.41 9.56
N LEU A 74 4.76 3.16 9.10
CA LEU A 74 5.15 2.77 7.75
C LEU A 74 4.38 3.56 6.68
N ALA A 75 3.08 3.73 6.86
CA ALA A 75 2.26 4.49 5.92
C ALA A 75 2.71 5.96 5.85
N ASP A 76 2.92 6.61 6.99
CA ASP A 76 3.36 8.01 7.07
C ASP A 76 4.76 8.21 6.46
N GLN A 77 5.71 7.33 6.78
CA GLN A 77 7.07 7.41 6.24
C GLN A 77 7.15 7.18 4.75
N ASN A 78 6.29 6.29 4.21
CA ASN A 78 6.21 6.05 2.78
C ASN A 78 5.73 7.29 2.01
N PHE A 79 4.78 8.03 2.57
CA PHE A 79 4.28 9.29 2.01
C PHE A 79 3.38 10.02 3.00
N LYS A 80 3.61 11.33 3.18
CA LYS A 80 2.93 12.17 4.18
C LYS A 80 1.39 12.18 4.13
N TYR A 81 0.78 11.82 3.00
CA TYR A 81 -0.69 11.78 2.84
C TYR A 81 -1.27 10.37 2.81
N ASN A 82 -0.45 9.33 2.99
CA ASN A 82 -0.94 7.94 2.98
C ASN A 82 -1.99 7.67 4.06
N LEU A 83 -1.82 8.21 5.26
CA LEU A 83 -2.81 8.07 6.33
C LEU A 83 -4.13 8.77 5.99
N THR A 84 -4.06 9.93 5.36
CA THR A 84 -5.24 10.66 4.89
C THR A 84 -5.97 9.86 3.80
N VAL A 85 -5.25 9.36 2.79
CA VAL A 85 -5.85 8.52 1.73
C VAL A 85 -6.45 7.24 2.32
N ARG A 86 -5.75 6.58 3.25
CA ARG A 86 -6.26 5.38 3.92
C ARG A 86 -7.56 5.64 4.67
N LYS A 87 -7.61 6.68 5.49
CA LYS A 87 -8.81 7.06 6.24
C LYS A 87 -9.95 7.46 5.32
N THR A 88 -9.67 8.13 4.21
CA THR A 88 -10.68 8.45 3.18
C THR A 88 -11.28 7.18 2.59
N ASN A 89 -10.43 6.21 2.20
CA ASN A 89 -10.89 4.93 1.69
C ASN A 89 -11.71 4.15 2.73
N GLU A 90 -11.27 4.14 3.99
CA GLU A 90 -12.01 3.52 5.10
C GLU A 90 -13.38 4.19 5.31
N ALA A 91 -13.45 5.53 5.28
CA ALA A 91 -14.70 6.27 5.42
C ALA A 91 -15.69 5.92 4.30
N ILE A 92 -15.23 5.89 3.04
CA ILE A 92 -16.05 5.50 1.90
C ILE A 92 -16.54 4.05 2.05
N LEU A 93 -15.64 3.10 2.33
CA LEU A 93 -16.00 1.69 2.49
C LEU A 93 -17.01 1.46 3.62
N ASN A 94 -16.93 2.23 4.70
CA ASN A 94 -17.79 2.09 5.86
C ASN A 94 -19.15 2.79 5.70
N SER A 95 -19.19 3.93 5.02
CA SER A 95 -20.34 4.83 5.09
C SER A 95 -20.96 5.27 3.77
N TYR A 96 -20.35 4.96 2.61
CA TYR A 96 -20.95 5.29 1.31
C TYR A 96 -22.36 4.69 1.20
N ASN A 97 -23.34 5.52 0.90
CA ASN A 97 -24.75 5.15 0.88
C ASN A 97 -25.34 4.92 -0.53
N GLY A 98 -24.50 5.03 -1.58
CA GLY A 98 -24.88 4.77 -2.96
C GLY A 98 -24.83 3.30 -3.36
N ASN A 99 -24.93 3.04 -4.68
CA ASN A 99 -24.93 1.68 -5.21
C ASN A 99 -23.51 1.08 -5.20
N ARG A 100 -23.32 0.03 -4.41
CA ARG A 100 -22.04 -0.69 -4.26
C ARG A 100 -21.82 -1.82 -5.26
N GLU A 101 -22.78 -2.13 -6.11
CA GLU A 101 -22.70 -3.21 -7.08
C GLU A 101 -22.21 -2.74 -8.47
N THR A 102 -21.96 -1.43 -8.63
CA THR A 102 -21.43 -0.87 -9.89
C THR A 102 -19.98 -1.29 -10.12
N GLU A 103 -19.55 -1.34 -11.38
CA GLU A 103 -18.16 -1.64 -11.72
C GLU A 103 -17.21 -0.57 -11.19
N GLU A 104 -17.62 0.71 -11.22
CA GLU A 104 -16.83 1.81 -10.65
C GLU A 104 -16.60 1.61 -9.15
N PHE A 105 -17.62 1.17 -8.38
CA PHE A 105 -17.42 0.90 -6.95
C PHE A 105 -16.47 -0.28 -6.71
N LYS A 106 -16.58 -1.35 -7.51
CA LYS A 106 -15.65 -2.50 -7.45
C LYS A 106 -14.21 -2.09 -7.78
N ASN A 107 -14.03 -1.23 -8.78
CA ASN A 107 -12.72 -0.66 -9.13
C ASN A 107 -12.16 0.20 -8.00
N PHE A 108 -13.00 1.02 -7.36
CA PHE A 108 -12.62 1.75 -6.15
C PHE A 108 -12.20 0.80 -5.01
N VAL A 109 -12.95 -0.27 -4.76
CA VAL A 109 -12.60 -1.28 -3.73
C VAL A 109 -11.25 -1.93 -4.05
N THR A 110 -10.97 -2.23 -5.30
CA THR A 110 -9.67 -2.77 -5.72
C THR A 110 -8.53 -1.80 -5.44
N TYR A 111 -8.72 -0.52 -5.75
CA TYR A 111 -7.76 0.54 -5.40
C TYR A 111 -7.55 0.63 -3.89
N ALA A 112 -8.62 0.69 -3.09
CA ALA A 112 -8.54 0.75 -1.65
C ALA A 112 -7.78 -0.45 -1.05
N LYS A 113 -8.04 -1.67 -1.54
CA LYS A 113 -7.30 -2.88 -1.16
C LYS A 113 -5.81 -2.78 -1.49
N ARG A 114 -5.45 -2.22 -2.66
CA ARG A 114 -4.05 -1.97 -3.03
C ARG A 114 -3.38 -0.99 -2.06
N VAL A 115 -4.04 0.13 -1.72
CA VAL A 115 -3.54 1.11 -0.74
C VAL A 115 -3.32 0.46 0.62
N PHE A 116 -4.26 -0.36 1.10
CA PHE A 116 -4.14 -1.06 2.38
C PHE A 116 -2.99 -2.08 2.38
N PHE A 117 -2.84 -2.83 1.30
CA PHE A 117 -1.78 -3.83 1.17
C PHE A 117 -0.39 -3.20 1.12
N SER A 118 -0.23 -2.12 0.34
CA SER A 118 1.05 -1.45 0.12
C SER A 118 1.42 -0.44 1.21
N ASN A 119 0.57 -0.23 2.21
CA ASN A 119 0.69 0.85 3.20
C ASN A 119 0.84 2.23 2.55
N GLY A 120 0.09 2.49 1.47
CA GLY A 120 0.10 3.76 0.76
C GLY A 120 -0.22 3.66 -0.72
N ILE A 121 -0.15 4.80 -1.40
CA ILE A 121 -0.53 4.95 -2.80
C ILE A 121 0.53 4.45 -3.80
N HIS A 122 1.68 4.02 -3.33
CA HIS A 122 2.77 3.53 -4.18
C HIS A 122 2.89 2.00 -4.09
N HIS A 123 3.24 1.38 -5.22
CA HIS A 123 3.46 -0.06 -5.27
C HIS A 123 4.61 -0.46 -4.34
N HIS A 124 4.43 -1.53 -3.57
CA HIS A 124 5.34 -1.94 -2.49
C HIS A 124 6.72 -2.40 -2.98
N TYR A 125 6.87 -2.78 -4.26
CA TYR A 125 8.16 -3.13 -4.89
C TYR A 125 8.57 -2.15 -5.99
N ALA A 126 7.69 -1.88 -6.97
CA ALA A 126 8.01 -1.02 -8.10
C ALA A 126 8.11 0.46 -7.73
N GLU A 127 7.52 0.82 -6.59
CA GLU A 127 7.54 2.16 -6.01
C GLU A 127 6.75 3.23 -6.78
N ASP A 128 6.21 2.88 -7.94
CA ASP A 128 5.37 3.75 -8.74
C ASP A 128 3.99 3.94 -8.08
N LYS A 129 3.45 5.13 -8.24
CA LYS A 129 2.08 5.43 -7.83
C LYS A 129 1.09 4.65 -8.66
N PHE A 130 0.13 4.01 -8.03
CA PHE A 130 -0.99 3.39 -8.71
C PHE A 130 -2.27 4.25 -8.60
N PHE A 131 -3.12 4.11 -9.60
CA PHE A 131 -4.30 4.94 -9.78
C PHE A 131 -5.57 4.10 -9.65
N PRO A 132 -6.67 4.66 -9.14
CA PRO A 132 -7.95 4.00 -9.21
C PRO A 132 -8.48 3.97 -10.65
N GLU A 133 -9.11 2.87 -11.05
CA GLU A 133 -9.77 2.73 -12.36
C GLU A 133 -11.19 3.32 -12.31
N ILE A 134 -11.29 4.57 -11.82
CA ILE A 134 -12.51 5.38 -11.75
C ILE A 134 -12.19 6.82 -12.13
N THR A 135 -13.22 7.61 -12.42
CA THR A 135 -13.06 9.04 -12.69
C THR A 135 -12.95 9.86 -11.39
N GLU A 136 -12.32 11.04 -11.48
CA GLU A 136 -12.30 12.02 -10.37
C GLU A 136 -13.72 12.42 -9.95
N ALA A 137 -14.64 12.56 -10.92
CA ALA A 137 -16.03 12.89 -10.64
C ALA A 137 -16.72 11.81 -9.81
N TYR A 138 -16.47 10.52 -10.11
CA TYR A 138 -17.02 9.42 -9.33
C TYR A 138 -16.37 9.34 -7.93
N PHE A 139 -15.08 9.57 -7.84
CA PHE A 139 -14.41 9.67 -6.53
C PHE A 139 -15.02 10.78 -5.67
N ALA A 140 -15.28 11.96 -6.25
CA ALA A 140 -15.94 13.05 -5.56
C ALA A 140 -17.38 12.69 -5.12
N GLU A 141 -18.11 11.92 -5.93
CA GLU A 141 -19.42 11.36 -5.56
C GLU A 141 -19.30 10.42 -4.36
N LEU A 142 -18.33 9.50 -4.38
CA LEU A 142 -18.09 8.57 -3.25
C LEU A 142 -17.84 9.32 -1.94
N VAL A 143 -16.97 10.33 -1.96
CA VAL A 143 -16.65 11.15 -0.78
C VAL A 143 -17.88 11.92 -0.29
N LYS A 144 -18.60 12.61 -1.18
CA LYS A 144 -19.78 13.44 -0.83
C LYS A 144 -20.95 12.61 -0.29
N ASN A 145 -21.10 11.37 -0.72
CA ASN A 145 -22.14 10.45 -0.26
C ASN A 145 -21.68 9.51 0.87
N SER A 146 -20.55 9.83 1.51
CA SER A 146 -20.06 9.19 2.72
C SER A 146 -20.31 10.05 3.94
N ASP A 147 -20.22 9.46 5.14
CA ASP A 147 -20.38 10.19 6.39
C ASP A 147 -19.20 11.15 6.61
N ALA A 148 -19.43 12.44 6.54
CA ALA A 148 -18.41 13.47 6.71
C ALA A 148 -17.67 13.38 8.07
N LYS A 149 -18.29 12.80 9.11
CA LYS A 149 -17.64 12.58 10.41
C LYS A 149 -16.56 11.51 10.39
N GLN A 150 -16.57 10.65 9.39
CA GLN A 150 -15.56 9.59 9.20
C GLN A 150 -14.43 10.04 8.26
N LEU A 151 -14.65 11.11 7.49
CA LEU A 151 -13.62 11.67 6.63
C LEU A 151 -12.53 12.35 7.47
N PRO A 152 -11.25 12.27 7.03
CA PRO A 152 -10.13 12.89 7.74
C PRO A 152 -10.02 14.39 7.47
N LEU A 153 -11.13 15.13 7.68
CA LEU A 153 -11.18 16.57 7.48
C LEU A 153 -10.37 17.30 8.57
N ALA A 154 -9.70 18.38 8.18
CA ALA A 154 -9.11 19.30 9.15
C ALA A 154 -10.20 20.08 9.90
N GLU A 155 -9.82 20.74 10.98
CA GLU A 155 -10.74 21.58 11.73
C GLU A 155 -11.32 22.69 10.83
N ASN A 156 -12.65 22.73 10.74
CA ASN A 156 -13.43 23.66 9.89
C ASN A 156 -13.24 23.47 8.36
N GLU A 157 -12.63 22.39 7.90
CA GLU A 157 -12.51 22.06 6.49
C GLU A 157 -13.84 21.52 5.95
N SER A 158 -14.29 22.07 4.82
CA SER A 158 -15.43 21.54 4.09
C SER A 158 -15.04 20.31 3.25
N VAL A 159 -16.04 19.50 2.88
CA VAL A 159 -15.82 18.36 1.96
C VAL A 159 -15.31 18.82 0.60
N GLU A 160 -15.72 19.99 0.13
CA GLU A 160 -15.27 20.59 -1.13
C GLU A 160 -13.79 21.01 -1.09
N GLU A 161 -13.37 21.62 0.01
CA GLU A 161 -11.95 21.97 0.22
C GLU A 161 -11.09 20.73 0.32
N PHE A 162 -11.55 19.73 1.09
CA PHE A 162 -10.88 18.44 1.15
C PHE A 162 -10.75 17.75 -0.21
N LEU A 163 -11.80 17.75 -1.03
CA LEU A 163 -11.76 17.20 -2.39
C LEU A 163 -10.77 17.95 -3.28
N THR A 164 -10.70 19.29 -3.17
CA THR A 164 -9.72 20.10 -3.90
C THR A 164 -8.29 19.71 -3.56
N PHE A 165 -8.04 19.34 -2.31
CA PHE A 165 -6.74 18.87 -1.84
C PHE A 165 -6.46 17.42 -2.24
N ILE A 166 -7.38 16.48 -1.95
CA ILE A 166 -7.08 15.04 -2.03
C ILE A 166 -7.14 14.48 -3.45
N THR A 167 -7.94 15.09 -4.34
CA THR A 167 -8.09 14.61 -5.72
C THR A 167 -6.76 14.63 -6.49
N PRO A 168 -6.00 15.74 -6.55
CA PRO A 168 -4.70 15.71 -7.23
C PRO A 168 -3.69 14.77 -6.56
N VAL A 169 -3.74 14.59 -5.24
CA VAL A 169 -2.88 13.61 -4.56
C VAL A 169 -3.10 12.20 -5.10
N ILE A 170 -4.34 11.84 -5.44
CA ILE A 170 -4.68 10.50 -5.93
C ILE A 170 -4.51 10.40 -7.45
N PHE A 171 -4.97 11.38 -8.23
CA PHE A 171 -5.16 11.26 -9.68
C PHE A 171 -4.08 11.92 -10.53
N ASP A 172 -3.37 12.94 -10.03
CA ASP A 172 -2.31 13.59 -10.79
C ASP A 172 -1.13 12.63 -10.97
N LYS A 173 -0.74 12.39 -12.24
CA LYS A 173 0.29 11.41 -12.60
C LYS A 173 1.72 11.89 -12.30
N ASP A 174 1.91 13.20 -12.31
CA ASP A 174 3.23 13.80 -12.12
C ASP A 174 3.47 14.14 -10.65
N LEU A 175 2.39 14.35 -9.88
CA LEU A 175 2.49 14.69 -8.48
C LEU A 175 2.74 13.43 -7.64
N TYR A 176 3.86 13.37 -6.94
CA TYR A 176 4.26 12.24 -6.10
C TYR A 176 4.31 10.91 -6.85
N ALA A 177 4.84 10.93 -8.08
CA ALA A 177 4.81 9.79 -9.00
C ALA A 177 5.53 8.55 -8.46
N THR A 178 6.59 8.74 -7.68
CA THR A 178 7.46 7.66 -7.19
C THR A 178 7.71 7.81 -5.70
N ARG A 179 7.62 6.71 -4.95
CA ARG A 179 7.92 6.71 -3.50
C ARG A 179 9.38 7.03 -3.24
N ARG A 180 10.31 6.32 -3.89
CA ARG A 180 11.75 6.60 -3.86
C ARG A 180 12.27 6.75 -5.28
N SER A 181 12.74 7.93 -5.61
CA SER A 181 13.32 8.20 -6.91
C SER A 181 14.77 7.74 -6.97
N GLY A 182 15.17 7.21 -8.13
CA GLY A 182 16.58 6.96 -8.45
C GLY A 182 17.24 8.12 -9.19
N GLU A 183 16.56 9.26 -9.33
CA GLU A 183 17.08 10.44 -10.00
C GLU A 183 18.11 11.19 -9.14
N GLU A 184 18.79 12.19 -9.76
CA GLU A 184 19.93 12.88 -9.16
C GLU A 184 19.61 13.49 -7.78
N ASP A 185 18.47 14.17 -7.63
CA ASP A 185 18.00 14.68 -6.34
C ASP A 185 16.92 13.76 -5.75
N ILE A 186 17.35 12.71 -5.09
CA ILE A 186 16.46 11.72 -4.48
C ILE A 186 15.58 12.31 -3.38
N ILE A 187 15.98 13.41 -2.74
CA ILE A 187 15.23 14.06 -1.65
C ILE A 187 14.02 14.79 -2.22
N LYS A 188 14.21 15.55 -3.29
CA LYS A 188 13.15 16.32 -3.95
C LYS A 188 12.21 15.44 -4.76
N ASN A 189 12.77 14.41 -5.42
CA ASN A 189 12.02 13.58 -6.36
C ASN A 189 11.34 12.38 -5.71
N SER A 190 11.57 12.13 -4.40
CA SER A 190 10.93 11.05 -3.66
C SER A 190 9.73 11.57 -2.86
N ALA A 191 8.64 10.78 -2.82
CA ALA A 191 7.46 11.10 -2.04
C ALA A 191 7.59 10.74 -0.55
N THR A 192 8.67 10.07 -0.15
CA THR A 192 8.91 9.66 1.25
C THR A 192 8.91 10.85 2.21
N ASN A 193 8.45 10.62 3.44
CA ASN A 193 8.26 11.63 4.47
C ASN A 193 9.40 11.66 5.50
N PHE A 194 10.65 11.46 5.06
CA PHE A 194 11.82 11.53 5.96
C PHE A 194 12.43 12.93 6.06
N TYR A 195 12.08 13.82 5.14
CA TYR A 195 12.63 15.17 5.06
C TYR A 195 11.51 16.20 5.05
N LYS A 196 11.67 17.27 5.84
CA LYS A 196 10.68 18.34 5.94
C LYS A 196 11.35 19.71 5.80
N GLY A 197 10.66 20.60 5.11
CA GLY A 197 11.18 21.91 4.75
C GLY A 197 11.96 21.87 3.42
N ASP A 198 12.49 23.03 3.01
CA ASP A 198 13.33 23.14 1.82
C ASP A 198 14.78 22.73 2.17
N ILE A 199 15.01 21.42 2.21
CA ILE A 199 16.30 20.82 2.52
C ILE A 199 16.89 20.18 1.26
N SER A 200 18.18 20.48 0.99
CA SER A 200 18.89 19.90 -0.14
C SER A 200 19.64 18.61 0.24
N LYS A 201 20.00 17.83 -0.78
CA LYS A 201 20.82 16.63 -0.62
C LYS A 201 22.16 16.95 0.05
N GLU A 202 22.82 18.02 -0.38
CA GLU A 202 24.11 18.45 0.18
C GLU A 202 24.00 18.85 1.65
N GLU A 203 22.90 19.49 2.03
CA GLU A 203 22.63 19.85 3.43
C GLU A 203 22.40 18.61 4.30
N VAL A 204 21.72 17.59 3.78
CA VAL A 204 21.54 16.32 4.48
C VAL A 204 22.87 15.59 4.64
N GLU A 205 23.64 15.47 3.56
CA GLU A 205 24.96 14.82 3.60
C GLU A 205 25.88 15.53 4.60
N LYS A 206 25.94 16.85 4.54
CA LYS A 206 26.75 17.64 5.50
C LYS A 206 26.28 17.46 6.92
N PHE A 207 24.98 17.47 7.20
CA PHE A 207 24.44 17.31 8.54
C PHE A 207 24.90 15.98 9.18
N TYR A 208 24.82 14.88 8.43
CA TYR A 208 25.24 13.59 8.94
C TYR A 208 26.78 13.43 8.98
N ASP A 209 27.49 14.01 8.04
CA ASP A 209 28.97 13.98 8.07
C ASP A 209 29.54 14.77 9.26
N ASP A 210 28.94 15.90 9.60
CA ASP A 210 29.33 16.70 10.79
C ASP A 210 29.09 15.92 12.12
N MET A 211 28.14 14.97 12.13
CA MET A 211 27.85 14.13 13.30
C MET A 211 28.73 12.88 13.38
N ARG A 212 29.48 12.56 12.32
CA ARG A 212 30.26 11.32 12.25
C ARG A 212 31.49 11.39 13.17
N VAL A 213 31.59 10.41 14.06
CA VAL A 213 32.78 10.24 14.92
C VAL A 213 33.70 9.20 14.27
N PRO A 214 34.99 9.52 14.02
CA PRO A 214 35.92 8.56 13.43
C PRO A 214 36.04 7.29 14.29
N ASN A 215 35.98 6.13 13.64
CA ASN A 215 36.04 4.80 14.26
C ASN A 215 34.85 4.43 15.16
N ASP A 216 33.79 5.20 15.18
CA ASP A 216 32.54 4.82 15.83
C ASP A 216 31.59 4.17 14.80
N ALA A 217 31.18 2.94 15.08
CA ALA A 217 30.23 2.20 14.26
C ALA A 217 28.75 2.46 14.64
N THR A 218 28.51 3.32 15.63
CA THR A 218 27.16 3.69 16.05
C THR A 218 26.44 4.43 14.91
N PRO A 219 25.18 4.10 14.62
CA PRO A 219 24.40 4.85 13.63
C PRO A 219 24.32 6.33 14.00
N ILE A 220 24.51 7.20 13.01
CA ILE A 220 24.47 8.66 13.16
C ILE A 220 23.06 9.24 13.01
N SER A 221 22.07 8.43 12.75
CA SER A 221 20.65 8.78 12.60
C SER A 221 19.81 7.96 13.58
N TYR A 222 18.73 8.54 14.09
CA TYR A 222 17.74 7.83 14.90
C TYR A 222 16.91 6.82 14.08
N GLY A 223 17.19 6.75 12.78
CA GLY A 223 16.62 5.75 11.88
C GLY A 223 15.17 6.04 11.47
N LEU A 224 14.38 4.98 11.30
CA LEU A 224 13.02 5.09 10.73
C LEU A 224 11.99 5.78 11.64
N ASN A 225 12.36 6.12 12.88
CA ASN A 225 11.45 6.80 13.82
C ASN A 225 11.68 8.30 13.90
N SER A 226 12.51 8.84 13.02
CA SER A 226 12.87 10.26 12.98
C SER A 226 12.59 10.88 11.60
N GLN A 227 12.59 12.19 11.57
CA GLN A 227 12.47 13.00 10.37
C GLN A 227 13.50 14.12 10.44
N LEU A 228 14.25 14.36 9.37
CA LEU A 228 15.16 15.49 9.26
C LEU A 228 14.39 16.73 8.85
N VAL A 229 14.41 17.76 9.67
CA VAL A 229 13.61 18.97 9.49
C VAL A 229 14.51 20.19 9.32
N LYS A 230 14.25 21.01 8.29
CA LYS A 230 14.85 22.34 8.14
C LYS A 230 13.81 23.40 8.45
N GLU A 231 14.06 24.18 9.49
CA GLU A 231 13.18 25.25 9.93
C GLU A 231 14.01 26.48 10.32
N ASN A 232 13.64 27.65 9.82
CA ASN A 232 14.38 28.91 10.04
C ASN A 232 15.89 28.80 9.75
N GLY A 233 16.27 28.06 8.71
CA GLY A 233 17.66 27.84 8.30
C GLY A 233 18.47 26.90 9.20
N LYS A 234 17.86 26.27 10.19
CA LYS A 234 18.47 25.23 11.02
C LYS A 234 17.95 23.86 10.67
N ILE A 235 18.86 22.88 10.70
CA ILE A 235 18.54 21.46 10.46
C ILE A 235 18.67 20.72 11.77
N TYR A 236 17.72 19.85 12.04
CA TYR A 236 17.69 18.96 13.20
C TYR A 236 16.94 17.67 12.89
N GLU A 237 17.29 16.59 13.56
CA GLU A 237 16.62 15.30 13.50
C GLU A 237 15.65 15.14 14.67
#